data_784b7b89f7c0d6eca02fba1a0d2623b1
#
_entry.id   784b7b89f7c0d6eca02fba1a0d2623b1
#
_cell.length_a   1.000
_cell.length_b   1.000
_cell.length_c   1.000
_cell.angle_alpha   90.00
_cell.angle_beta   90.00
_cell.angle_gamma   90.00
#
_symmetry.space_group_name_H-M   'P 1'
#
loop_
_entity.id
_entity.type
_entity.pdbx_description
1 polymer ?
#
loop_
_entity_poly.entity_id
_entity_poly.type
_entity_poly.pdbx_seq_one_letter_code
_entity_poly.pdbx_strand_id
1 'polypeptide(L)'
;MIITTVSGASTASGSPVNGILLAIHAGAGDRSKDGRAQKTAQAERDLRRALDAGYALLEQGAPAEDAVCAAIHVMEDAPEFNAGRGAALTSEGKVSMDACLMTGDGEVGSAAGLTTARHPIDVA
;
A
#
# COMPACT_ATOMS: atom_id res chain seq x y z
N MET A 1 -4.67 -3.97 -3.48
CA MET A 1 -4.28 -3.02 -2.42
C MET A 1 -4.74 -1.63 -2.85
N ILE A 2 -5.36 -0.87 -1.99
CA ILE A 2 -5.82 0.49 -2.28
C ILE A 2 -5.21 1.41 -1.24
N ILE A 3 -4.52 2.45 -1.68
CA ILE A 3 -4.04 3.53 -0.84
C ILE A 3 -4.65 4.83 -1.37
N THR A 4 -5.24 5.60 -0.48
CA THR A 4 -5.81 6.90 -0.81
C THR A 4 -5.17 7.96 0.05
N THR A 5 -4.59 8.98 -0.55
CA THR A 5 -4.21 10.22 0.13
C THR A 5 -5.29 11.25 -0.11
N VAL A 6 -5.73 11.93 0.93
CA VAL A 6 -6.63 13.06 0.82
C VAL A 6 -5.94 14.28 1.46
N SER A 7 -5.54 15.24 0.64
CA SER A 7 -5.16 16.57 1.11
C SER A 7 -6.37 17.49 1.00
N GLY A 8 -6.89 17.99 2.11
CA GLY A 8 -8.00 18.91 2.12
C GLY A 8 -8.97 18.64 3.26
N ALA A 9 -9.54 19.68 3.84
CA ALA A 9 -10.46 19.60 4.96
C ALA A 9 -11.70 18.77 4.59
N SER A 10 -11.80 17.56 5.11
CA SER A 10 -13.01 16.76 5.09
C SER A 10 -13.38 16.36 6.51
N THR A 11 -14.61 16.64 6.87
CA THR A 11 -15.24 16.38 8.17
C THR A 11 -15.64 14.91 8.32
N ALA A 12 -14.68 14.01 8.35
CA ALA A 12 -14.88 12.68 8.89
C ALA A 12 -14.22 12.63 10.28
N SER A 13 -14.86 12.02 11.25
CA SER A 13 -14.64 12.11 12.70
C SER A 13 -13.22 11.73 13.18
N GLY A 14 -12.25 12.53 12.85
CA GLY A 14 -10.88 12.56 13.28
C GLY A 14 -10.25 13.75 12.61
N SER A 15 -10.11 14.86 13.34
CA SER A 15 -9.50 16.07 12.77
C SER A 15 -8.06 15.74 12.35
N PRO A 16 -7.69 15.93 11.07
CA PRO A 16 -6.32 15.75 10.64
C PRO A 16 -5.43 16.75 11.36
N VAL A 17 -4.40 16.27 12.03
CA VAL A 17 -3.34 17.12 12.51
C VAL A 17 -2.70 17.74 11.27
N ASN A 18 -2.77 19.06 11.12
CA ASN A 18 -2.24 19.82 9.99
C ASN A 18 -2.89 19.59 8.60
N GLY A 19 -4.11 19.02 8.52
CA GLY A 19 -4.79 18.83 7.22
C GLY A 19 -4.24 17.68 6.36
N ILE A 20 -3.30 16.86 6.87
CA ILE A 20 -2.74 15.70 6.20
C ILE A 20 -3.53 14.45 6.60
N LEU A 21 -3.91 13.64 5.62
CA LEU A 21 -4.54 12.34 5.84
C LEU A 21 -3.90 11.30 4.91
N LEU A 22 -3.49 10.18 5.48
CA LEU A 22 -3.08 8.99 4.75
C LEU A 22 -3.91 7.79 5.20
N ALA A 23 -4.51 7.07 4.26
CA ALA A 23 -5.23 5.83 4.54
C ALA A 23 -4.67 4.70 3.69
N ILE A 24 -4.53 3.51 4.27
CA ILE A 24 -4.08 2.30 3.57
C ILE A 24 -5.05 1.15 3.79
N HIS A 25 -5.13 0.23 2.82
CA HIS A 25 -5.93 -0.98 2.90
C HIS A 25 -5.11 -2.19 2.44
N ALA A 26 -5.03 -3.22 3.26
CA ALA A 26 -4.17 -4.38 3.06
C ALA A 26 -4.86 -5.59 2.40
N GLY A 27 -6.02 -5.38 1.78
CA GLY A 27 -6.82 -6.44 1.18
C GLY A 27 -7.91 -6.98 2.13
N ALA A 28 -8.86 -7.73 1.56
CA ALA A 28 -10.06 -8.23 2.23
C ALA A 28 -10.02 -9.75 2.52
N GLY A 29 -8.86 -10.39 2.42
CA GLY A 29 -8.72 -11.82 2.66
C GLY A 29 -9.00 -12.21 4.11
N ASP A 30 -9.71 -13.33 4.33
CA ASP A 30 -9.96 -13.85 5.66
C ASP A 30 -8.67 -14.37 6.30
N ARG A 31 -8.25 -13.72 7.36
CA ARG A 31 -7.04 -14.04 8.14
C ARG A 31 -7.34 -14.85 9.39
N SER A 32 -8.62 -15.17 9.66
CA SER A 32 -9.08 -15.78 10.92
C SER A 32 -8.90 -17.31 11.01
N LYS A 33 -8.64 -17.99 9.90
CA LYS A 33 -8.53 -19.45 9.85
C LYS A 33 -7.07 -19.89 9.83
N ASP A 34 -6.71 -20.86 10.65
CA ASP A 34 -5.45 -21.61 10.68
C ASP A 34 -4.24 -20.92 11.30
N GLY A 35 -4.20 -20.74 12.61
CA GLY A 35 -2.97 -20.39 13.37
C GLY A 35 -2.39 -19.00 13.08
N ARG A 36 -3.18 -18.07 12.59
CA ARG A 36 -2.76 -16.79 12.00
C ARG A 36 -2.58 -15.63 12.98
N ALA A 37 -2.74 -15.81 14.29
CA ALA A 37 -2.59 -14.70 15.24
C ALA A 37 -1.22 -14.01 15.12
N GLN A 38 -0.15 -14.78 14.95
CA GLN A 38 1.20 -14.23 14.73
C GLN A 38 1.34 -13.51 13.38
N LYS A 39 0.74 -14.04 12.32
CA LYS A 39 0.71 -13.39 11.00
C LYS A 39 -0.10 -12.11 11.02
N THR A 40 -1.20 -12.06 11.79
CA THR A 40 -2.00 -10.85 11.96
C THR A 40 -1.20 -9.77 12.70
N ALA A 41 -0.51 -10.11 13.80
CA ALA A 41 0.32 -9.17 14.53
C ALA A 41 1.51 -8.65 13.70
N GLN A 42 2.10 -9.47 12.84
CA GLN A 42 3.13 -9.02 11.91
C GLN A 42 2.56 -8.08 10.85
N ALA A 43 1.43 -8.44 10.25
CA ALA A 43 0.75 -7.58 9.27
C ALA A 43 0.36 -6.22 9.85
N GLU A 44 -0.08 -6.16 11.11
CA GLU A 44 -0.38 -4.90 11.81
C GLU A 44 0.88 -4.05 12.00
N ARG A 45 2.02 -4.65 12.36
CA ARG A 45 3.29 -3.93 12.47
C ARG A 45 3.74 -3.37 11.11
N ASP A 46 3.63 -4.16 10.06
CA ASP A 46 4.04 -3.73 8.72
C ASP A 46 3.08 -2.69 8.13
N LEU A 47 1.77 -2.76 8.43
CA LEU A 47 0.82 -1.68 8.12
C LEU A 47 1.20 -0.37 8.83
N ARG A 48 1.56 -0.45 10.11
CA ARG A 48 2.00 0.74 10.85
C ARG A 48 3.27 1.33 10.23
N ARG A 49 4.26 0.49 9.90
CA ARG A 49 5.48 0.93 9.21
C ARG A 49 5.18 1.57 7.85
N ALA A 50 4.23 1.02 7.10
CA ALA A 50 3.80 1.58 5.82
C ALA A 50 3.15 2.97 6.01
N LEU A 51 2.27 3.12 6.99
CA LEU A 51 1.69 4.42 7.35
C LEU A 51 2.78 5.42 7.76
N ASP A 52 3.70 5.02 8.65
CA ASP A 52 4.78 5.88 9.14
C ASP A 52 5.68 6.35 7.98
N ALA A 53 6.02 5.46 7.05
CA ALA A 53 6.86 5.78 5.89
C ALA A 53 6.19 6.81 4.96
N GLY A 54 4.93 6.60 4.61
CA GLY A 54 4.20 7.54 3.76
C GLY A 54 3.90 8.87 4.48
N TYR A 55 3.48 8.80 5.74
CA TYR A 55 3.13 9.99 6.52
C TYR A 55 4.32 10.92 6.75
N ALA A 56 5.51 10.36 7.01
CA ALA A 56 6.74 11.13 7.19
C ALA A 56 7.10 11.98 5.96
N LEU A 57 6.81 11.50 4.75
CA LEU A 57 7.00 12.26 3.52
C LEU A 57 5.99 13.40 3.41
N LEU A 58 4.73 13.15 3.74
CA LEU A 58 3.69 14.20 3.74
C LEU A 58 3.99 15.31 4.76
N GLU A 59 4.51 14.98 5.94
CA GLU A 59 4.95 15.96 6.94
C GLU A 59 6.10 16.86 6.44
N GLN A 60 6.93 16.33 5.54
CA GLN A 60 8.01 17.07 4.89
C GLN A 60 7.56 17.87 3.67
N GLY A 61 6.26 17.81 3.31
CA GLY A 61 5.69 18.49 2.16
C GLY A 61 5.96 17.80 0.82
N ALA A 62 6.30 16.52 0.84
CA ALA A 62 6.45 15.74 -0.38
C ALA A 62 5.11 15.55 -1.11
N PRO A 63 5.11 15.32 -2.43
CA PRO A 63 3.92 14.96 -3.20
C PRO A 63 3.19 13.75 -2.63
N ALA A 64 1.88 13.69 -2.84
CA ALA A 64 1.04 12.60 -2.34
C ALA A 64 1.42 11.24 -2.95
N GLU A 65 1.79 11.23 -4.22
CA GLU A 65 2.26 10.06 -4.94
C GLU A 65 3.54 9.47 -4.34
N ASP A 66 4.49 10.30 -3.91
CA ASP A 66 5.70 9.82 -3.24
C ASP A 66 5.37 9.13 -1.91
N ALA A 67 4.44 9.69 -1.15
CA ALA A 67 3.98 9.11 0.11
C ALA A 67 3.25 7.77 -0.11
N VAL A 68 2.42 7.69 -1.15
CA VAL A 68 1.73 6.45 -1.55
C VAL A 68 2.75 5.39 -1.96
N CYS A 69 3.71 5.73 -2.81
CA CYS A 69 4.76 4.80 -3.24
C CYS A 69 5.59 4.29 -2.05
N ALA A 70 6.00 5.18 -1.13
CA ALA A 70 6.74 4.79 0.06
C ALA A 70 5.97 3.81 0.95
N ALA A 71 4.67 4.03 1.15
CA ALA A 71 3.82 3.11 1.90
C ALA A 71 3.67 1.76 1.19
N ILE A 72 3.50 1.77 -0.14
CA ILE A 72 3.37 0.56 -0.96
C ILE A 72 4.68 -0.25 -0.94
N HIS A 73 5.85 0.38 -1.03
CA HIS A 73 7.15 -0.32 -0.95
C HIS A 73 7.26 -1.17 0.32
N VAL A 74 6.86 -0.63 1.48
CA VAL A 74 6.85 -1.39 2.73
C VAL A 74 5.92 -2.59 2.65
N MET A 75 4.76 -2.45 2.01
CA MET A 75 3.80 -3.53 1.88
C MET A 75 4.25 -4.58 0.84
N GLU A 76 4.91 -4.16 -0.24
CA GLU A 76 5.47 -5.06 -1.26
C GLU A 76 6.68 -5.85 -0.76
N ASP A 77 7.45 -5.31 0.18
CA ASP A 77 8.55 -6.02 0.85
C ASP A 77 8.06 -6.98 1.95
N ALA A 78 6.81 -6.85 2.42
CA ALA A 78 6.25 -7.66 3.49
C ALA A 78 5.53 -8.92 2.95
N PRO A 79 5.92 -10.13 3.37
CA PRO A 79 5.35 -11.37 2.85
C PRO A 79 3.91 -11.64 3.29
N GLU A 80 3.37 -10.84 4.20
CA GLU A 80 2.01 -10.97 4.73
C GLU A 80 0.94 -10.40 3.79
N PHE A 81 1.33 -9.56 2.82
CA PHE A 81 0.41 -8.92 1.89
C PHE A 81 0.46 -9.59 0.52
N ASN A 82 -0.68 -9.63 -0.17
CA ASN A 82 -0.74 -10.07 -1.55
C ASN A 82 -0.24 -8.96 -2.49
N ALA A 83 1.04 -8.66 -2.41
CA ALA A 83 1.74 -7.65 -3.20
C ALA A 83 3.25 -7.96 -3.18
N GLY A 84 3.98 -7.64 -4.25
CA GLY A 84 5.43 -7.80 -4.29
C GLY A 84 5.90 -9.18 -3.83
N ARG A 85 6.71 -9.21 -2.76
CA ARG A 85 7.29 -10.43 -2.19
C ARG A 85 6.24 -11.43 -1.69
N GLY A 86 5.07 -10.96 -1.25
CA GLY A 86 3.98 -11.78 -0.75
C GLY A 86 2.93 -12.12 -1.80
N ALA A 87 3.16 -11.81 -3.07
CA ALA A 87 2.18 -12.02 -4.14
C ALA A 87 1.74 -13.48 -4.22
N ALA A 88 0.43 -13.68 -4.34
CA ALA A 88 -0.17 -14.98 -4.55
C ALA A 88 0.30 -15.56 -5.90
N LEU A 89 0.58 -16.85 -5.90
CA LEU A 89 0.94 -17.56 -7.13
C LEU A 89 -0.30 -17.81 -7.99
N THR A 90 -0.09 -17.77 -9.30
CA THR A 90 -1.08 -18.21 -10.29
C THR A 90 -1.32 -19.71 -10.17
N SER A 91 -2.34 -20.24 -10.87
CA SER A 91 -2.58 -21.69 -10.98
C SER A 91 -1.40 -22.48 -11.55
N GLU A 92 -0.49 -21.80 -12.26
CA GLU A 92 0.73 -22.40 -12.80
C GLU A 92 1.95 -22.30 -11.85
N GLY A 93 1.75 -21.77 -10.63
CA GLY A 93 2.82 -21.60 -9.64
C GLY A 93 3.77 -20.44 -9.96
N LYS A 94 3.34 -19.46 -10.77
CA LYS A 94 4.15 -18.29 -11.15
C LYS A 94 3.64 -17.05 -10.46
N VAL A 95 4.53 -16.07 -10.26
CA VAL A 95 4.15 -14.72 -9.83
C VAL A 95 3.61 -13.95 -11.05
N SER A 96 2.49 -13.23 -10.84
CA SER A 96 1.96 -12.24 -11.78
C SER A 96 1.34 -11.12 -10.96
N MET A 97 1.84 -9.91 -11.14
CA MET A 97 1.48 -8.75 -10.32
C MET A 97 1.02 -7.61 -11.22
N ASP A 98 0.08 -6.84 -10.72
CA ASP A 98 -0.43 -5.63 -11.36
C ASP A 98 -0.25 -4.46 -10.41
N ALA A 99 0.01 -3.28 -10.96
CA ALA A 99 0.13 -2.03 -10.20
C ALA A 99 -0.58 -0.90 -10.96
N CYS A 100 -1.07 0.07 -10.19
CA CYS A 100 -1.65 1.28 -10.73
C CYS A 100 -1.40 2.42 -9.74
N LEU A 101 -1.00 3.57 -10.28
CA LEU A 101 -0.85 4.81 -9.55
C LEU A 101 -1.70 5.89 -10.23
N MET A 102 -2.37 6.71 -9.45
CA MET A 102 -3.11 7.87 -9.95
C MET A 102 -2.71 9.10 -9.14
N THR A 103 -2.42 10.20 -9.83
CA THR A 103 -2.13 11.50 -9.23
C THR A 103 -3.40 12.26 -8.88
N GLY A 104 -3.29 13.34 -8.09
CA GLY A 104 -4.44 14.15 -7.67
C GLY A 104 -5.10 14.92 -8.81
N ASP A 105 -4.40 15.20 -9.90
CA ASP A 105 -4.88 15.83 -11.14
C ASP A 105 -5.39 14.82 -12.18
N GLY A 106 -5.37 13.52 -11.84
CA GLY A 106 -6.01 12.47 -12.63
C GLY A 106 -5.12 11.79 -13.67
N GLU A 107 -3.81 12.02 -13.64
CA GLU A 107 -2.88 11.21 -14.43
C GLU A 107 -2.82 9.79 -13.87
N VAL A 108 -2.77 8.79 -14.75
CA VAL A 108 -2.78 7.38 -14.37
C VAL A 108 -1.65 6.65 -15.06
N GLY A 109 -0.80 6.00 -14.26
CA GLY A 109 0.14 4.98 -14.71
C GLY A 109 -0.33 3.61 -14.27
N SER A 110 -0.11 2.58 -15.10
CA SER A 110 -0.45 1.21 -14.75
C SER A 110 0.43 0.19 -15.47
N ALA A 111 0.69 -0.92 -14.80
CA ALA A 111 1.39 -2.06 -15.35
C ALA A 111 0.72 -3.35 -14.91
N ALA A 112 0.69 -4.36 -15.79
CA ALA A 112 0.06 -5.64 -15.53
C ALA A 112 0.96 -6.80 -15.97
N GLY A 113 0.78 -7.96 -15.31
CA GLY A 113 1.52 -9.18 -15.64
C GLY A 113 3.00 -9.14 -15.28
N LEU A 114 3.40 -8.32 -14.32
CA LEU A 114 4.79 -8.19 -13.86
C LEU A 114 5.24 -9.45 -13.13
N THR A 115 6.34 -10.03 -13.54
CA THR A 115 6.86 -11.29 -12.98
C THR A 115 8.18 -11.14 -12.22
N THR A 116 8.90 -10.04 -12.41
CA THR A 116 10.26 -9.83 -11.90
C THR A 116 10.47 -8.51 -11.17
N ALA A 117 9.49 -7.61 -11.18
CA ALA A 117 9.59 -6.34 -10.47
C ALA A 117 9.57 -6.57 -8.96
N ARG A 118 10.57 -6.04 -8.24
CA ARG A 118 10.58 -6.04 -6.77
C ARG A 118 9.46 -5.17 -6.22
N HIS A 119 9.35 -3.99 -6.79
CA HIS A 119 8.31 -3.01 -6.48
C HIS A 119 7.48 -2.75 -7.74
N PRO A 120 6.36 -3.48 -7.94
CA PRO A 120 5.44 -3.25 -9.05
C PRO A 120 4.98 -1.80 -9.19
N ILE A 121 4.82 -1.09 -8.07
CA ILE A 121 4.36 0.30 -8.08
C ILE A 121 5.33 1.24 -8.81
N ASP A 122 6.63 0.96 -8.83
CA ASP A 122 7.62 1.79 -9.51
C ASP A 122 7.55 1.66 -11.05
N VAL A 123 6.77 0.69 -11.54
CA VAL A 123 6.56 0.46 -12.98
C VAL A 123 5.27 1.12 -13.46
N ALA A 124 4.41 1.50 -12.54
CA ALA A 124 3.17 2.20 -12.84
C ALA A 124 3.40 3.70 -12.96
#